data_63f0a051f1c63a17987478f4409bfb68
#
_entry.id   63f0a051f1c63a17987478f4409bfb68
#
_cell.length_a   1.000
_cell.length_b   1.000
_cell.length_c   1.000
_cell.angle_alpha   90.00
_cell.angle_beta   90.00
_cell.angle_gamma   90.00
#
_symmetry.space_group_name_H-M   'P 1'
#
loop_
_entity.id
_entity.type
_entity.pdbx_description
1 polymer ?
#
loop_
_entity_poly.entity_id
_entity_poly.type
_entity_poly.pdbx_seq_one_letter_code
_entity_poly.pdbx_strand_id
1 'polypeptide(L)'
;MKIGRIELDMDARRLLRDGQDVRLGSRAFDLLVTLASAQGRVVSRSELMQTVWPGTIVENSNIDVNISALRKALGDDRDLITTVARRGYRLAPSQDVPPKFRTAASPRPLPSRVGNFVGRDVVVAKAAEAMVESQVLTLTGTGGVGKSSLALEVAYRIVPSCPATVAFVDLASLATIDEVLSAIACGCGVEMPEEIVSSECLRAALSNAPWLLILDGAEHVISAVAQIVEALLAASLNIQFLVTSREPLRIRSETVFRVDPLGVPKLTDRCDEMLNSPAVQLFVHHAQQMHPRFVPRIAEIESIAKICQRLDGIPLAIELAAGRAKLLGVEGVQSLLNDGLSFLSGGYRTATARQRCLQAAFDVSFDLLSAPAQSLLVQLCRLDRPFSFDSLRGVVNNMAVTTGGLIESMDDLVSKSLVNVCLDGPEAMYSLFECTRTYVAEKFQCAFDEHAPKRAAQKSLEGDVNFLGKLLALST
;
A
#
# COMPACT_ATOMS: atom_id res chain seq x y z
N MET A 1 19.25 -33.08 19.56
CA MET A 1 18.81 -31.71 19.33
C MET A 1 19.96 -30.77 19.70
N LYS A 2 20.30 -29.79 18.81
CA LYS A 2 21.46 -28.91 19.03
C LYS A 2 21.01 -27.48 19.32
N ILE A 3 21.57 -26.85 20.36
CA ILE A 3 21.22 -25.50 20.81
C ILE A 3 22.55 -24.77 21.10
N GLY A 4 23.02 -23.93 20.17
CA GLY A 4 24.34 -23.31 20.25
C GLY A 4 25.46 -24.38 20.30
N ARG A 5 26.34 -24.30 21.30
CA ARG A 5 27.39 -25.28 21.55
C ARG A 5 26.93 -26.54 22.27
N ILE A 6 25.62 -26.65 22.53
CA ILE A 6 25.03 -27.73 23.33
C ILE A 6 24.28 -28.69 22.39
N GLU A 7 24.49 -29.98 22.61
CA GLU A 7 23.78 -31.05 21.91
C GLU A 7 23.05 -31.94 22.94
N LEU A 8 21.74 -32.04 22.77
CA LEU A 8 20.84 -32.85 23.57
C LEU A 8 20.56 -34.17 22.85
N ASP A 9 21.05 -35.26 23.44
CA ASP A 9 20.65 -36.59 23.04
C ASP A 9 19.47 -37.04 23.91
N MET A 10 18.29 -37.03 23.29
CA MET A 10 17.03 -37.34 23.96
C MET A 10 16.92 -38.82 24.33
N ASP A 11 17.44 -39.71 23.48
CA ASP A 11 17.37 -41.15 23.66
C ASP A 11 18.34 -41.63 24.72
N ALA A 12 19.57 -41.12 24.67
CA ALA A 12 20.60 -41.43 25.67
C ALA A 12 20.48 -40.59 26.95
N ARG A 13 19.58 -39.57 26.99
CA ARG A 13 19.38 -38.60 28.08
C ARG A 13 20.70 -37.93 28.50
N ARG A 14 21.47 -37.48 27.51
CA ARG A 14 22.79 -36.83 27.70
C ARG A 14 22.81 -35.41 27.20
N LEU A 15 23.57 -34.58 27.88
CA LEU A 15 23.92 -33.24 27.48
C LEU A 15 25.38 -33.22 27.06
N LEU A 16 25.64 -32.88 25.80
CA LEU A 16 26.98 -32.70 25.27
C LEU A 16 27.25 -31.21 25.10
N ARG A 17 28.40 -30.72 25.55
CA ARG A 17 28.89 -29.35 25.30
C ARG A 17 30.25 -29.46 24.61
N ASP A 18 30.35 -28.90 23.41
CA ASP A 18 31.54 -29.02 22.56
C ASP A 18 32.01 -30.48 22.38
N GLY A 19 31.03 -31.41 22.26
CA GLY A 19 31.28 -32.85 22.15
C GLY A 19 31.66 -33.58 23.46
N GLN A 20 31.72 -32.88 24.60
CA GLN A 20 32.00 -33.47 25.91
C GLN A 20 30.72 -33.68 26.72
N ASP A 21 30.60 -34.83 27.36
CA ASP A 21 29.44 -35.18 28.18
C ASP A 21 29.43 -34.36 29.49
N VAL A 22 28.31 -33.61 29.69
CA VAL A 22 28.10 -32.81 30.90
C VAL A 22 27.10 -33.51 31.80
N ARG A 23 27.54 -33.91 32.99
CA ARG A 23 26.68 -34.56 33.98
C ARG A 23 25.55 -33.63 34.46
N LEU A 24 24.31 -34.03 34.22
CA LEU A 24 23.12 -33.31 34.64
C LEU A 24 22.19 -34.23 35.42
N GLY A 25 21.56 -33.71 36.47
CA GLY A 25 20.56 -34.47 37.23
C GLY A 25 19.30 -34.70 36.35
N SER A 26 18.64 -35.84 36.53
CA SER A 26 17.53 -36.25 35.63
C SER A 26 16.40 -35.22 35.56
N ARG A 27 16.06 -34.56 36.67
CA ARG A 27 15.00 -33.51 36.69
C ARG A 27 15.46 -32.22 36.03
N ALA A 28 16.71 -31.85 36.12
CA ALA A 28 17.28 -30.73 35.38
C ALA A 28 17.31 -31.03 33.87
N PHE A 29 17.59 -32.27 33.48
CA PHE A 29 17.50 -32.70 32.09
C PHE A 29 16.06 -32.59 31.57
N ASP A 30 15.07 -33.10 32.32
CA ASP A 30 13.64 -33.02 31.94
C ASP A 30 13.17 -31.57 31.81
N LEU A 31 13.63 -30.65 32.69
CA LEU A 31 13.37 -29.22 32.57
C LEU A 31 13.97 -28.64 31.29
N LEU A 32 15.21 -28.99 30.94
CA LEU A 32 15.86 -28.51 29.73
C LEU A 32 15.11 -29.00 28.48
N VAL A 33 14.71 -30.29 28.48
CA VAL A 33 13.91 -30.87 27.38
C VAL A 33 12.58 -30.14 27.23
N THR A 34 11.88 -29.85 28.32
CA THR A 34 10.61 -29.15 28.31
C THR A 34 10.76 -27.72 27.77
N LEU A 35 11.80 -27.01 28.23
CA LEU A 35 12.09 -25.66 27.72
C LEU A 35 12.54 -25.66 26.24
N ALA A 36 13.28 -26.68 25.83
CA ALA A 36 13.73 -26.83 24.45
C ALA A 36 12.57 -27.17 23.50
N SER A 37 11.65 -28.02 23.95
CA SER A 37 10.44 -28.38 23.20
C SER A 37 9.48 -27.19 23.04
N ALA A 38 9.55 -26.22 23.94
CA ALA A 38 8.76 -24.99 23.88
C ALA A 38 9.29 -23.96 22.86
N GLN A 39 10.41 -24.24 22.18
CA GLN A 39 10.95 -23.46 21.04
C GLN A 39 11.00 -21.94 21.26
N GLY A 40 11.43 -21.50 22.46
CA GLY A 40 11.52 -20.09 22.79
C GLY A 40 10.27 -19.48 23.42
N ARG A 41 9.16 -20.20 23.53
CA ARG A 41 7.98 -19.81 24.29
C ARG A 41 8.29 -19.77 25.79
N VAL A 42 7.67 -18.86 26.51
CA VAL A 42 7.73 -18.83 27.99
C VAL A 42 6.93 -19.99 28.56
N VAL A 43 7.58 -20.87 29.27
CA VAL A 43 6.93 -21.98 29.99
C VAL A 43 6.66 -21.55 31.42
N SER A 44 5.41 -21.63 31.84
CA SER A 44 5.02 -21.21 33.19
C SER A 44 5.53 -22.17 34.27
N ARG A 45 5.65 -21.69 35.50
CA ARG A 45 6.09 -22.55 36.62
C ARG A 45 5.12 -23.72 36.86
N SER A 46 3.83 -23.50 36.67
CA SER A 46 2.79 -24.55 36.77
C SER A 46 2.93 -25.60 35.68
N GLU A 47 3.21 -25.20 34.44
CA GLU A 47 3.46 -26.11 33.33
C GLU A 47 4.72 -26.94 33.53
N LEU A 48 5.81 -26.33 34.00
CA LEU A 48 7.05 -27.04 34.36
C LEU A 48 6.81 -28.06 35.46
N MET A 49 6.03 -27.69 36.48
CA MET A 49 5.70 -28.63 37.58
C MET A 49 4.89 -29.82 37.09
N GLN A 50 3.89 -29.60 36.26
CA GLN A 50 3.04 -30.68 35.72
C GLN A 50 3.84 -31.62 34.82
N THR A 51 4.75 -31.08 33.99
CA THR A 51 5.51 -31.87 33.03
C THR A 51 6.65 -32.65 33.66
N VAL A 52 7.42 -32.01 34.56
CA VAL A 52 8.64 -32.58 35.11
C VAL A 52 8.39 -33.38 36.38
N TRP A 53 7.34 -33.06 37.16
CA TRP A 53 6.98 -33.77 38.41
C TRP A 53 5.51 -34.21 38.40
N PRO A 54 5.08 -35.05 37.43
CA PRO A 54 3.68 -35.48 37.36
C PRO A 54 3.31 -36.28 38.60
N GLY A 55 2.25 -35.87 39.30
CA GLY A 55 1.70 -36.55 40.45
C GLY A 55 2.53 -36.44 41.76
N THR A 56 3.55 -35.57 41.80
CA THR A 56 4.38 -35.37 42.99
C THR A 56 4.13 -33.95 43.52
N ILE A 57 3.84 -33.81 44.81
CA ILE A 57 3.74 -32.50 45.44
C ILE A 57 5.17 -32.01 45.78
N VAL A 58 5.65 -31.04 45.03
CA VAL A 58 6.95 -30.38 45.21
C VAL A 58 6.79 -28.88 45.38
N GLU A 59 7.67 -28.28 46.14
CA GLU A 59 7.68 -26.81 46.29
C GLU A 59 8.26 -26.12 45.06
N ASN A 60 7.81 -24.89 44.81
CA ASN A 60 8.30 -24.06 43.69
C ASN A 60 9.82 -23.81 43.73
N SER A 61 10.42 -23.86 44.91
CA SER A 61 11.88 -23.80 45.13
C SER A 61 12.67 -24.87 44.38
N ASN A 62 12.07 -26.04 44.12
CA ASN A 62 12.70 -27.13 43.36
C ASN A 62 12.95 -26.75 41.89
N ILE A 63 12.08 -25.95 41.29
CA ILE A 63 12.31 -25.43 39.92
C ILE A 63 13.56 -24.54 39.94
N ASP A 64 13.64 -23.62 40.90
CA ASP A 64 14.78 -22.67 40.98
C ASP A 64 16.11 -23.36 41.19
N VAL A 65 16.14 -24.40 42.02
CA VAL A 65 17.36 -25.24 42.28
C VAL A 65 17.79 -25.94 40.97
N ASN A 66 16.85 -26.56 40.26
CA ASN A 66 17.16 -27.26 39.01
C ASN A 66 17.53 -26.32 37.85
N ILE A 67 16.90 -25.14 37.77
CA ILE A 67 17.30 -24.09 36.81
C ILE A 67 18.72 -23.56 37.13
N SER A 68 19.06 -23.42 38.42
CA SER A 68 20.42 -23.03 38.82
C SER A 68 21.45 -24.09 38.47
N ALA A 69 21.11 -25.37 38.65
CA ALA A 69 21.96 -26.50 38.26
C ALA A 69 22.14 -26.52 36.69
N LEU A 70 21.07 -26.28 35.96
CA LEU A 70 21.12 -26.15 34.51
C LEU A 70 22.05 -25.01 34.06
N ARG A 71 21.89 -23.81 34.60
CA ARG A 71 22.74 -22.66 34.28
C ARG A 71 24.21 -22.93 34.58
N LYS A 72 24.48 -23.64 35.67
CA LYS A 72 25.85 -24.06 36.00
C LYS A 72 26.40 -25.07 35.00
N ALA A 73 25.61 -26.03 34.56
CA ALA A 73 25.99 -27.03 33.55
C ALA A 73 26.21 -26.39 32.15
N LEU A 74 25.46 -25.38 31.82
CA LEU A 74 25.58 -24.64 30.56
C LEU A 74 26.81 -23.73 30.52
N GLY A 75 27.38 -23.35 31.66
CA GLY A 75 28.58 -22.52 31.73
C GLY A 75 28.43 -21.15 31.09
N ASP A 76 29.20 -20.87 30.04
CA ASP A 76 29.13 -19.58 29.30
C ASP A 76 27.78 -19.37 28.60
N ASP A 77 27.10 -20.46 28.27
CA ASP A 77 25.77 -20.43 27.64
C ASP A 77 24.60 -20.35 28.66
N ARG A 78 24.87 -20.04 29.93
CA ARG A 78 23.88 -19.94 31.03
C ARG A 78 22.76 -18.96 30.76
N ASP A 79 23.02 -17.90 29.96
CA ASP A 79 22.09 -16.84 29.64
C ASP A 79 21.05 -17.28 28.59
N LEU A 80 21.21 -18.46 27.97
CA LEU A 80 20.20 -19.11 27.16
C LEU A 80 18.91 -19.37 27.95
N ILE A 81 18.99 -19.57 29.26
CA ILE A 81 17.82 -19.75 30.12
C ILE A 81 17.48 -18.41 30.79
N THR A 82 16.51 -17.69 30.24
CA THR A 82 16.00 -16.41 30.77
C THR A 82 14.87 -16.64 31.75
N THR A 83 14.88 -15.89 32.87
CA THR A 83 13.75 -15.82 33.80
C THR A 83 12.84 -14.67 33.36
N VAL A 84 11.57 -14.96 33.07
CA VAL A 84 10.56 -13.97 32.80
C VAL A 84 9.78 -13.71 34.07
N ALA A 85 9.93 -12.51 34.65
CA ALA A 85 9.35 -12.16 35.95
C ALA A 85 7.86 -12.43 35.97
N ARG A 86 7.40 -13.16 37.02
CA ARG A 86 6.00 -13.57 37.26
C ARG A 86 5.36 -14.48 36.17
N ARG A 87 6.08 -14.85 35.12
CA ARG A 87 5.56 -15.68 34.00
C ARG A 87 6.19 -17.06 33.92
N GLY A 88 7.48 -17.21 34.23
CA GLY A 88 8.17 -18.51 34.16
C GLY A 88 9.58 -18.42 33.59
N TYR A 89 9.97 -19.41 32.82
CA TYR A 89 11.29 -19.54 32.21
C TYR A 89 11.18 -19.71 30.70
N ARG A 90 12.19 -19.26 29.99
CA ARG A 90 12.31 -19.38 28.55
C ARG A 90 13.74 -19.80 28.21
N LEU A 91 13.89 -20.76 27.32
CA LEU A 91 15.16 -21.05 26.67
C LEU A 91 15.26 -20.15 25.43
N ALA A 92 16.27 -19.29 25.40
CA ALA A 92 16.51 -18.47 24.22
C ALA A 92 16.79 -19.39 23.01
N PRO A 93 16.19 -19.14 21.84
CA PRO A 93 16.56 -19.86 20.64
C PRO A 93 18.04 -19.61 20.36
N SER A 94 18.76 -20.64 19.93
CA SER A 94 20.16 -20.54 19.54
C SER A 94 20.33 -19.43 18.50
N GLN A 95 21.19 -18.44 18.77
CA GLN A 95 21.49 -17.36 17.84
C GLN A 95 22.21 -17.85 16.56
N ASP A 96 22.70 -19.08 16.54
CA ASP A 96 23.50 -19.64 15.45
C ASP A 96 22.74 -20.56 14.48
N VAL A 97 21.48 -20.84 14.76
CA VAL A 97 20.62 -21.51 13.76
C VAL A 97 19.48 -20.55 13.44
N PRO A 98 19.57 -19.83 12.33
CA PRO A 98 18.38 -19.13 11.85
C PRO A 98 17.25 -20.17 11.78
N PRO A 99 16.04 -19.85 12.29
CA PRO A 99 14.92 -20.77 12.17
C PRO A 99 14.91 -21.25 10.74
N LYS A 100 14.96 -22.60 10.55
CA LYS A 100 14.80 -23.17 9.22
C LYS A 100 13.38 -22.85 8.81
N PHE A 101 13.20 -21.65 8.26
CA PHE A 101 11.97 -21.32 7.59
C PHE A 101 11.80 -22.35 6.50
N ARG A 102 10.78 -23.18 6.59
CA ARG A 102 10.39 -24.00 5.49
C ARG A 102 9.91 -23.04 4.41
N THR A 103 10.72 -22.84 3.40
CA THR A 103 10.21 -22.37 2.10
C THR A 103 9.30 -23.48 1.59
N ALA A 104 8.08 -23.49 2.12
CA ALA A 104 7.15 -24.60 1.90
C ALA A 104 6.40 -24.46 0.58
N ALA A 105 6.41 -23.28 0.00
CA ALA A 105 5.78 -23.02 -1.28
C ALA A 105 6.71 -22.20 -2.18
N SER A 106 6.57 -22.38 -3.49
CA SER A 106 7.15 -21.42 -4.45
C SER A 106 6.49 -20.06 -4.25
N PRO A 107 7.22 -18.94 -4.46
CA PRO A 107 6.63 -17.60 -4.44
C PRO A 107 5.36 -17.57 -5.28
N ARG A 108 4.37 -16.80 -4.85
CA ARG A 108 3.15 -16.66 -5.63
C ARG A 108 3.48 -16.11 -7.01
N PRO A 109 2.99 -16.73 -8.09
CA PRO A 109 3.22 -16.22 -9.43
C PRO A 109 2.63 -14.81 -9.56
N LEU A 110 3.24 -13.98 -10.43
CA LEU A 110 2.66 -12.70 -10.79
C LEU A 110 1.22 -12.87 -11.28
N PRO A 111 0.28 -11.99 -10.88
CA PRO A 111 -1.05 -11.95 -11.47
C PRO A 111 -0.98 -11.88 -13.00
N SER A 112 -1.89 -12.54 -13.69
CA SER A 112 -1.93 -12.50 -15.16
C SER A 112 -1.95 -11.06 -15.67
N ARG A 113 -1.30 -10.81 -16.82
CA ARG A 113 -1.36 -9.50 -17.46
C ARG A 113 -2.81 -9.10 -17.67
N VAL A 114 -3.15 -7.92 -17.20
CA VAL A 114 -4.42 -7.27 -17.55
C VAL A 114 -4.30 -6.90 -19.02
N GLY A 115 -5.17 -7.40 -19.87
CA GLY A 115 -5.22 -7.21 -21.33
C GLY A 115 -4.50 -5.97 -21.90
N ASN A 116 -4.79 -5.50 -23.08
CA ASN A 116 -4.01 -4.46 -23.75
C ASN A 116 -3.77 -3.21 -22.87
N PHE A 117 -2.51 -2.99 -22.48
CA PHE A 117 -2.05 -1.81 -21.73
C PHE A 117 -1.80 -0.68 -22.72
N VAL A 118 -2.88 0.03 -23.08
CA VAL A 118 -2.91 0.98 -24.20
C VAL A 118 -2.12 2.25 -23.89
N GLY A 119 -1.25 2.65 -24.84
CA GLY A 119 -0.63 3.98 -24.87
C GLY A 119 0.39 4.30 -23.79
N ARG A 120 0.95 3.28 -23.11
CA ARG A 120 1.90 3.46 -21.99
C ARG A 120 3.25 2.78 -22.17
N ASP A 121 3.61 2.34 -23.37
CA ASP A 121 4.89 1.65 -23.61
C ASP A 121 6.09 2.47 -23.17
N VAL A 122 6.07 3.78 -23.44
CA VAL A 122 7.13 4.72 -23.05
C VAL A 122 7.17 4.87 -21.51
N VAL A 123 6.01 4.92 -20.85
CA VAL A 123 5.91 5.04 -19.39
C VAL A 123 6.44 3.77 -18.72
N VAL A 124 6.08 2.59 -19.24
CA VAL A 124 6.62 1.28 -18.79
C VAL A 124 8.14 1.23 -18.95
N ALA A 125 8.67 1.70 -20.09
CA ALA A 125 10.10 1.72 -20.32
C ALA A 125 10.82 2.60 -19.28
N LYS A 126 10.36 3.84 -19.09
CA LYS A 126 10.94 4.78 -18.12
C LYS A 126 10.84 4.26 -16.67
N ALA A 127 9.70 3.68 -16.30
CA ALA A 127 9.54 3.10 -14.97
C ALA A 127 10.42 1.86 -14.75
N ALA A 128 10.63 1.04 -15.80
CA ALA A 128 11.53 -0.09 -15.74
C ALA A 128 13.00 0.36 -15.61
N GLU A 129 13.43 1.40 -16.32
CA GLU A 129 14.76 2.02 -16.19
C GLU A 129 14.94 2.56 -14.75
N ALA A 130 13.98 3.33 -14.25
CA ALA A 130 14.02 3.84 -12.89
C ALA A 130 14.11 2.73 -11.84
N MET A 131 13.43 1.58 -12.07
CA MET A 131 13.47 0.43 -11.17
C MET A 131 14.85 -0.22 -11.11
N VAL A 132 15.57 -0.29 -12.24
CA VAL A 132 16.92 -0.86 -12.28
C VAL A 132 17.91 -0.03 -11.46
N GLU A 133 17.73 1.29 -11.43
CA GLU A 133 18.60 2.24 -10.73
C GLU A 133 18.21 2.45 -9.26
N SER A 134 17.05 1.96 -8.84
CA SER A 134 16.48 2.24 -7.51
C SER A 134 16.39 0.99 -6.65
N GLN A 135 16.59 1.14 -5.33
CA GLN A 135 16.24 0.10 -4.37
C GLN A 135 14.74 0.09 -4.07
N VAL A 136 14.12 1.26 -4.03
CA VAL A 136 12.67 1.42 -3.81
C VAL A 136 12.14 2.36 -4.87
N LEU A 137 11.25 1.86 -5.72
CA LEU A 137 10.51 2.66 -6.68
C LEU A 137 9.05 2.72 -6.25
N THR A 138 8.56 3.92 -5.93
CA THR A 138 7.15 4.12 -5.56
C THR A 138 6.41 4.78 -6.72
N LEU A 139 5.45 4.04 -7.29
CA LEU A 139 4.54 4.55 -8.30
C LEU A 139 3.41 5.32 -7.61
N THR A 140 3.39 6.64 -7.79
CA THR A 140 2.37 7.52 -7.19
C THR A 140 1.39 8.04 -8.24
N GLY A 141 0.20 8.47 -7.82
CA GLY A 141 -0.79 9.05 -8.72
C GLY A 141 -2.23 8.86 -8.23
N THR A 142 -3.18 9.52 -8.90
CA THR A 142 -4.58 9.49 -8.52
C THR A 142 -5.20 8.08 -8.55
N GLY A 143 -6.32 7.92 -7.83
CA GLY A 143 -7.11 6.68 -7.87
C GLY A 143 -7.57 6.36 -9.29
N GLY A 144 -7.44 5.11 -9.71
CA GLY A 144 -7.88 4.69 -11.06
C GLY A 144 -6.92 5.04 -12.20
N VAL A 145 -5.76 5.66 -11.93
CA VAL A 145 -4.78 6.03 -12.96
C VAL A 145 -4.02 4.83 -13.55
N GLY A 146 -4.11 3.64 -12.94
CA GLY A 146 -3.49 2.42 -13.44
C GLY A 146 -2.12 2.11 -12.87
N LYS A 147 -1.82 2.51 -11.62
CA LYS A 147 -0.55 2.21 -10.92
C LYS A 147 -0.28 0.71 -10.79
N SER A 148 -1.25 -0.07 -10.33
CA SER A 148 -1.14 -1.53 -10.17
C SER A 148 -0.87 -2.23 -11.52
N SER A 149 -1.56 -1.81 -12.58
CA SER A 149 -1.33 -2.33 -13.93
C SER A 149 0.06 -1.97 -14.44
N LEU A 150 0.54 -0.73 -14.18
CA LEU A 150 1.89 -0.31 -14.54
C LEU A 150 2.94 -1.12 -13.77
N ALA A 151 2.74 -1.34 -12.47
CA ALA A 151 3.66 -2.15 -11.65
C ALA A 151 3.81 -3.57 -12.21
N LEU A 152 2.71 -4.20 -12.61
CA LEU A 152 2.73 -5.51 -13.24
C LEU A 152 3.46 -5.50 -14.59
N GLU A 153 3.20 -4.53 -15.46
CA GLU A 153 3.88 -4.42 -16.76
C GLU A 153 5.39 -4.16 -16.60
N VAL A 154 5.78 -3.31 -15.65
CA VAL A 154 7.19 -3.09 -15.29
C VAL A 154 7.83 -4.40 -14.80
N ALA A 155 7.16 -5.15 -13.93
CA ALA A 155 7.64 -6.44 -13.44
C ALA A 155 7.81 -7.43 -14.60
N TYR A 156 6.81 -7.59 -15.45
CA TYR A 156 6.89 -8.47 -16.63
C TYR A 156 7.99 -8.10 -17.61
N ARG A 157 8.35 -6.83 -17.67
CA ARG A 157 9.44 -6.35 -18.53
C ARG A 157 10.82 -6.65 -17.94
N ILE A 158 10.95 -6.54 -16.59
CA ILE A 158 12.24 -6.70 -15.89
C ILE A 158 12.56 -8.18 -15.63
N VAL A 159 11.56 -8.99 -15.24
CA VAL A 159 11.74 -10.40 -14.83
C VAL A 159 12.59 -11.23 -15.79
N PRO A 160 12.44 -11.16 -17.14
CA PRO A 160 13.24 -11.96 -18.05
C PRO A 160 14.74 -11.69 -18.00
N SER A 161 15.15 -10.50 -17.56
CA SER A 161 16.54 -10.06 -17.48
C SER A 161 17.08 -9.95 -16.05
N CYS A 162 16.24 -10.18 -15.03
CA CYS A 162 16.60 -10.06 -13.63
C CYS A 162 16.64 -11.44 -12.96
N PRO A 163 17.77 -11.82 -12.31
CA PRO A 163 17.87 -13.09 -11.60
C PRO A 163 17.08 -13.12 -10.26
N ALA A 164 16.36 -12.05 -9.94
CA ALA A 164 15.62 -11.93 -8.68
C ALA A 164 14.36 -12.79 -8.66
N THR A 165 14.07 -13.36 -7.49
CA THR A 165 12.78 -13.97 -7.21
C THR A 165 11.74 -12.85 -7.02
N VAL A 166 10.58 -12.98 -7.68
CA VAL A 166 9.55 -11.94 -7.65
C VAL A 166 8.39 -12.39 -6.78
N ALA A 167 7.91 -11.51 -5.91
CA ALA A 167 6.69 -11.71 -5.15
C ALA A 167 5.75 -10.51 -5.31
N PHE A 168 4.47 -10.79 -5.53
CA PHE A 168 3.40 -9.80 -5.59
C PHE A 168 2.53 -9.90 -4.34
N VAL A 169 2.34 -8.77 -3.66
CA VAL A 169 1.58 -8.65 -2.41
C VAL A 169 0.54 -7.56 -2.56
N ASP A 170 -0.74 -7.95 -2.51
CA ASP A 170 -1.86 -7.00 -2.46
C ASP A 170 -2.08 -6.55 -1.01
N LEU A 171 -1.91 -5.26 -0.75
CA LEU A 171 -2.03 -4.63 0.56
C LEU A 171 -3.40 -3.95 0.77
N ALA A 172 -4.26 -3.94 -0.24
CA ALA A 172 -5.46 -3.11 -0.30
C ALA A 172 -6.48 -3.35 0.83
N SER A 173 -6.46 -4.52 1.45
CA SER A 173 -7.38 -4.90 2.53
C SER A 173 -6.72 -4.99 3.91
N LEU A 174 -5.43 -4.68 4.02
CA LEU A 174 -4.67 -4.81 5.25
C LEU A 174 -4.74 -3.52 6.07
N ALA A 175 -4.70 -3.64 7.39
CA ALA A 175 -4.83 -2.51 8.31
C ALA A 175 -3.66 -2.39 9.32
N THR A 176 -2.95 -3.48 9.58
CA THR A 176 -1.91 -3.54 10.62
C THR A 176 -0.54 -3.93 10.06
N ILE A 177 0.51 -3.59 10.79
CA ILE A 177 1.90 -3.94 10.42
C ILE A 177 2.10 -5.47 10.40
N ASP A 178 1.47 -6.20 11.31
CA ASP A 178 1.58 -7.66 11.40
C ASP A 178 0.90 -8.34 10.21
N GLU A 179 -0.24 -7.81 9.76
CA GLU A 179 -0.90 -8.27 8.52
C GLU A 179 -0.02 -8.04 7.29
N VAL A 180 0.66 -6.87 7.21
CA VAL A 180 1.57 -6.56 6.11
C VAL A 180 2.77 -7.51 6.12
N LEU A 181 3.39 -7.73 7.28
CA LEU A 181 4.51 -8.69 7.42
C LEU A 181 4.10 -10.10 7.02
N SER A 182 2.93 -10.56 7.50
CA SER A 182 2.37 -11.87 7.18
C SER A 182 2.07 -12.01 5.68
N ALA A 183 1.52 -10.97 5.05
CA ALA A 183 1.23 -10.96 3.63
C ALA A 183 2.51 -11.00 2.78
N ILE A 184 3.55 -10.26 3.16
CA ILE A 184 4.85 -10.31 2.47
C ILE A 184 5.47 -11.71 2.63
N ALA A 185 5.49 -12.28 3.83
CA ALA A 185 6.00 -13.63 4.06
C ALA A 185 5.26 -14.66 3.21
N CYS A 186 3.93 -14.63 3.22
CA CYS A 186 3.08 -15.50 2.41
C CYS A 186 3.35 -15.33 0.90
N GLY A 187 3.48 -14.09 0.42
CA GLY A 187 3.83 -13.78 -0.97
C GLY A 187 5.18 -14.37 -1.40
N CYS A 188 6.15 -14.35 -0.48
CA CYS A 188 7.48 -14.93 -0.67
C CYS A 188 7.51 -16.46 -0.49
N GLY A 189 6.41 -17.12 -0.13
CA GLY A 189 6.36 -18.56 0.15
C GLY A 189 7.03 -18.93 1.47
N VAL A 190 7.12 -17.99 2.43
CA VAL A 190 7.71 -18.20 3.74
C VAL A 190 6.61 -18.48 4.75
N GLU A 191 6.63 -19.66 5.38
CA GLU A 191 5.76 -19.97 6.50
C GLU A 191 6.31 -19.31 7.77
N MET A 192 5.59 -18.32 8.28
CA MET A 192 5.90 -17.70 9.59
C MET A 192 4.96 -18.28 10.65
N PRO A 193 5.49 -18.66 11.82
CA PRO A 193 4.65 -19.02 12.96
C PRO A 193 3.81 -17.82 13.38
N GLU A 194 2.51 -18.01 13.60
CA GLU A 194 1.56 -16.93 14.00
C GLU A 194 2.01 -16.15 15.24
N GLU A 195 2.83 -16.79 16.10
CA GLU A 195 3.28 -16.19 17.36
C GLU A 195 4.53 -15.29 17.22
N ILE A 196 5.22 -15.29 16.05
CA ILE A 196 6.52 -14.59 15.87
C ILE A 196 6.57 -13.97 14.47
N VAL A 197 5.66 -13.04 14.20
CA VAL A 197 5.71 -12.23 12.98
C VAL A 197 6.61 -11.01 13.26
N SER A 198 7.84 -11.01 12.75
CA SER A 198 8.76 -9.89 12.91
C SER A 198 9.54 -9.63 11.63
N SER A 199 9.95 -8.37 11.43
CA SER A 199 10.81 -7.97 10.32
C SER A 199 12.16 -8.71 10.32
N GLU A 200 12.66 -9.12 11.49
CA GLU A 200 13.90 -9.90 11.64
C GLU A 200 13.75 -11.32 11.09
N CYS A 201 12.62 -11.96 11.35
CA CYS A 201 12.30 -13.27 10.80
C CYS A 201 12.16 -13.21 9.27
N LEU A 202 11.45 -12.23 8.75
CA LEU A 202 11.31 -12.01 7.31
C LEU A 202 12.67 -11.74 6.66
N ARG A 203 13.50 -10.91 7.27
CA ARG A 203 14.87 -10.64 6.83
C ARG A 203 15.71 -11.91 6.72
N ALA A 204 15.69 -12.75 7.76
CA ALA A 204 16.45 -14.01 7.77
C ALA A 204 15.98 -14.95 6.65
N ALA A 205 14.67 -15.00 6.37
CA ALA A 205 14.10 -15.83 5.31
C ALA A 205 14.47 -15.32 3.89
N LEU A 206 14.55 -14.01 3.69
CA LEU A 206 14.85 -13.40 2.39
C LEU A 206 16.35 -13.23 2.10
N SER A 207 17.23 -13.55 3.04
CA SER A 207 18.69 -13.34 2.92
C SER A 207 19.38 -14.17 1.85
N ASN A 208 18.78 -15.27 1.41
CA ASN A 208 19.46 -16.28 0.58
C ASN A 208 19.35 -16.07 -0.93
N ALA A 209 18.59 -15.09 -1.40
CA ALA A 209 18.39 -14.84 -2.83
C ALA A 209 18.08 -13.36 -3.08
N PRO A 210 18.31 -12.85 -4.29
CA PRO A 210 17.82 -11.53 -4.69
C PRO A 210 16.30 -11.56 -4.86
N TRP A 211 15.63 -10.48 -4.42
CA TRP A 211 14.18 -10.35 -4.46
C TRP A 211 13.73 -9.06 -5.13
N LEU A 212 12.64 -9.16 -5.88
CA LEU A 212 11.82 -8.01 -6.29
C LEU A 212 10.44 -8.15 -5.63
N LEU A 213 10.16 -7.31 -4.65
CA LEU A 213 8.89 -7.29 -3.93
C LEU A 213 7.99 -6.20 -4.50
N ILE A 214 6.83 -6.61 -5.03
CA ILE A 214 5.81 -5.69 -5.54
C ILE A 214 4.75 -5.58 -4.47
N LEU A 215 4.63 -4.36 -3.89
CA LEU A 215 3.69 -4.02 -2.82
C LEU A 215 2.60 -3.14 -3.40
N ASP A 216 1.43 -3.72 -3.69
CA ASP A 216 0.35 -3.03 -4.38
C ASP A 216 -0.70 -2.48 -3.42
N GLY A 217 -1.01 -1.17 -3.53
CA GLY A 217 -2.06 -0.50 -2.76
C GLY A 217 -1.67 -0.14 -1.34
N ALA A 218 -0.47 0.42 -1.12
CA ALA A 218 0.10 0.72 0.19
C ALA A 218 -0.56 1.91 0.93
N GLU A 219 -1.47 2.66 0.30
CA GLU A 219 -2.02 3.91 0.83
C GLU A 219 -2.67 3.81 2.23
N HIS A 220 -3.22 2.65 2.60
CA HIS A 220 -3.87 2.45 3.90
C HIS A 220 -2.88 2.09 5.02
N VAL A 221 -1.75 1.50 4.64
CA VAL A 221 -0.73 0.98 5.56
C VAL A 221 0.64 1.58 5.31
N ILE A 222 0.67 2.81 4.79
CA ILE A 222 1.90 3.45 4.29
C ILE A 222 3.00 3.53 5.33
N SER A 223 2.66 3.88 6.58
CA SER A 223 3.63 3.96 7.68
C SER A 223 4.20 2.58 8.05
N ALA A 224 3.37 1.53 8.00
CA ALA A 224 3.80 0.15 8.24
C ALA A 224 4.74 -0.33 7.12
N VAL A 225 4.37 -0.06 5.86
CA VAL A 225 5.20 -0.39 4.68
C VAL A 225 6.54 0.33 4.75
N ALA A 226 6.56 1.64 5.05
CA ALA A 226 7.78 2.42 5.19
C ALA A 226 8.73 1.82 6.25
N GLN A 227 8.21 1.48 7.44
CA GLN A 227 8.99 0.84 8.51
C GLN A 227 9.55 -0.52 8.11
N ILE A 228 8.74 -1.37 7.46
CA ILE A 228 9.17 -2.70 7.02
C ILE A 228 10.25 -2.58 5.94
N VAL A 229 10.05 -1.73 4.95
CA VAL A 229 11.01 -1.51 3.85
C VAL A 229 12.34 -1.01 4.40
N GLU A 230 12.36 0.01 5.28
CA GLU A 230 13.58 0.50 5.92
C GLU A 230 14.27 -0.60 6.74
N ALA A 231 13.53 -1.38 7.52
CA ALA A 231 14.09 -2.48 8.32
C ALA A 231 14.73 -3.57 7.45
N LEU A 232 14.14 -3.90 6.29
CA LEU A 232 14.69 -4.87 5.36
C LEU A 232 15.92 -4.32 4.62
N LEU A 233 15.91 -3.06 4.22
CA LEU A 233 17.03 -2.41 3.54
C LEU A 233 18.26 -2.22 4.47
N ALA A 234 18.04 -1.90 5.74
CA ALA A 234 19.11 -1.73 6.73
C ALA A 234 19.96 -3.00 6.91
N ALA A 235 19.46 -4.14 6.49
CA ALA A 235 20.15 -5.43 6.58
C ALA A 235 21.09 -5.73 5.40
N SER A 236 21.30 -4.80 4.48
CA SER A 236 22.11 -4.96 3.27
C SER A 236 21.69 -6.17 2.41
N LEU A 237 20.41 -6.48 2.38
CA LEU A 237 19.85 -7.55 1.56
C LEU A 237 19.78 -7.10 0.10
N ASN A 238 19.92 -8.05 -0.83
CA ASN A 238 19.70 -7.80 -2.25
C ASN A 238 18.19 -7.84 -2.55
N ILE A 239 17.46 -6.82 -2.05
CA ILE A 239 16.02 -6.67 -2.23
C ILE A 239 15.73 -5.34 -2.91
N GLN A 240 14.87 -5.39 -3.92
CA GLN A 240 14.27 -4.23 -4.55
C GLN A 240 12.76 -4.20 -4.28
N PHE A 241 12.21 -3.00 -4.13
CA PHE A 241 10.79 -2.78 -3.88
C PHE A 241 10.17 -1.96 -4.99
N LEU A 242 9.08 -2.47 -5.56
CA LEU A 242 8.18 -1.73 -6.43
C LEU A 242 6.86 -1.52 -5.69
N VAL A 243 6.61 -0.29 -5.25
CA VAL A 243 5.46 0.03 -4.42
C VAL A 243 4.44 0.83 -5.23
N THR A 244 3.16 0.55 -5.09
CA THR A 244 2.10 1.41 -5.60
C THR A 244 1.38 2.06 -4.43
N SER A 245 1.24 3.37 -4.49
CA SER A 245 0.55 4.15 -3.45
C SER A 245 -0.03 5.43 -4.06
N ARG A 246 -0.89 6.12 -3.32
CA ARG A 246 -1.36 7.46 -3.68
C ARG A 246 -0.37 8.54 -3.29
N GLU A 247 0.44 8.27 -2.28
CA GLU A 247 1.46 9.15 -1.74
C GLU A 247 2.81 8.42 -1.59
N PRO A 248 3.94 9.13 -1.55
CA PRO A 248 5.26 8.55 -1.32
C PRO A 248 5.39 7.93 0.08
N LEU A 249 6.27 6.92 0.23
CA LEU A 249 6.64 6.34 1.52
C LEU A 249 7.43 7.32 2.39
N ARG A 250 8.07 8.33 1.78
CA ARG A 250 8.95 9.33 2.43
C ARG A 250 10.14 8.71 3.18
N ILE A 251 10.78 7.72 2.58
CA ILE A 251 11.99 7.07 3.09
C ILE A 251 13.22 7.47 2.24
N ARG A 252 14.43 7.34 2.84
CA ARG A 252 15.68 7.85 2.21
C ARG A 252 16.02 7.19 0.87
N SER A 253 15.73 5.90 0.72
CA SER A 253 16.08 5.10 -0.46
C SER A 253 14.99 5.10 -1.52
N GLU A 254 13.98 5.97 -1.40
CA GLU A 254 12.83 6.03 -2.29
C GLU A 254 13.11 6.87 -3.53
N THR A 255 12.79 6.31 -4.67
CA THR A 255 12.61 7.04 -5.93
C THR A 255 11.11 7.09 -6.22
N VAL A 256 10.58 8.29 -6.36
CA VAL A 256 9.15 8.51 -6.64
C VAL A 256 8.94 8.65 -8.13
N PHE A 257 8.10 7.79 -8.70
CA PHE A 257 7.68 7.86 -10.10
C PHE A 257 6.21 8.22 -10.18
N ARG A 258 5.92 9.42 -10.64
CA ARG A 258 4.54 9.89 -10.82
C ARG A 258 3.93 9.27 -12.06
N VAL A 259 2.74 8.69 -11.89
CA VAL A 259 1.93 8.11 -12.97
C VAL A 259 0.85 9.09 -13.36
N ASP A 260 1.00 9.73 -14.51
CA ASP A 260 0.02 10.67 -15.02
C ASP A 260 -1.15 9.95 -15.72
N PRO A 261 -2.31 10.60 -15.86
CA PRO A 261 -3.39 10.10 -16.69
C PRO A 261 -2.98 9.89 -18.15
N LEU A 262 -3.83 9.22 -18.92
CA LEU A 262 -3.62 9.05 -20.36
C LEU A 262 -3.72 10.38 -21.08
N GLY A 263 -2.90 10.56 -22.10
CA GLY A 263 -3.00 11.72 -22.97
C GLY A 263 -4.39 11.81 -23.61
N VAL A 264 -5.01 12.98 -23.50
CA VAL A 264 -6.30 13.30 -24.11
C VAL A 264 -6.12 14.16 -25.35
N PRO A 265 -6.93 14.00 -26.40
CA PRO A 265 -6.82 14.81 -27.60
C PRO A 265 -7.30 16.24 -27.37
N LYS A 266 -6.83 17.19 -28.14
CA LYS A 266 -7.44 18.53 -28.22
C LYS A 266 -8.67 18.46 -29.11
N LEU A 267 -9.71 19.26 -28.83
CA LEU A 267 -10.90 19.31 -29.68
C LEU A 267 -10.65 19.97 -31.04
N THR A 268 -9.51 20.62 -31.20
CA THR A 268 -9.02 21.18 -32.48
C THR A 268 -8.25 20.18 -33.32
N ASP A 269 -7.93 19.01 -32.79
CA ASP A 269 -7.18 17.96 -33.49
C ASP A 269 -8.07 17.35 -34.60
N ARG A 270 -7.45 16.75 -35.59
CA ARG A 270 -8.16 16.00 -36.63
C ARG A 270 -8.69 14.67 -36.07
N CYS A 271 -9.71 14.13 -36.69
CA CYS A 271 -10.36 12.88 -36.25
C CYS A 271 -9.33 11.70 -36.16
N ASP A 272 -8.40 11.63 -37.10
CA ASP A 272 -7.33 10.63 -37.08
C ASP A 272 -6.36 10.81 -35.91
N GLU A 273 -6.02 12.04 -35.56
CA GLU A 273 -5.20 12.36 -34.37
C GLU A 273 -5.95 12.06 -33.07
N MET A 274 -7.25 12.38 -33.01
CA MET A 274 -8.11 12.04 -31.87
C MET A 274 -8.16 10.53 -31.65
N LEU A 275 -8.34 9.72 -32.71
CA LEU A 275 -8.35 8.27 -32.64
C LEU A 275 -7.01 7.67 -32.18
N ASN A 276 -5.89 8.34 -32.46
CA ASN A 276 -4.56 7.92 -32.04
C ASN A 276 -4.25 8.32 -30.59
N SER A 277 -5.09 9.12 -29.95
CA SER A 277 -4.91 9.49 -28.54
C SER A 277 -5.09 8.27 -27.62
N PRO A 278 -4.20 8.03 -26.64
CA PRO A 278 -4.28 6.90 -25.72
C PRO A 278 -5.62 6.78 -25.00
N ALA A 279 -6.19 7.89 -24.56
CA ALA A 279 -7.47 7.90 -23.88
C ALA A 279 -8.62 7.42 -24.76
N VAL A 280 -8.65 7.89 -26.03
CA VAL A 280 -9.67 7.49 -27.03
C VAL A 280 -9.48 6.03 -27.43
N GLN A 281 -8.24 5.59 -27.62
CA GLN A 281 -7.94 4.18 -27.91
C GLN A 281 -8.43 3.26 -26.79
N LEU A 282 -8.23 3.63 -25.52
CA LEU A 282 -8.73 2.86 -24.38
C LEU A 282 -10.25 2.78 -24.40
N PHE A 283 -10.94 3.91 -24.63
CA PHE A 283 -12.41 3.94 -24.73
C PHE A 283 -12.91 3.00 -25.82
N VAL A 284 -12.38 3.13 -27.05
CA VAL A 284 -12.77 2.31 -28.19
C VAL A 284 -12.49 0.84 -27.93
N HIS A 285 -11.29 0.51 -27.41
CA HIS A 285 -10.94 -0.86 -27.08
C HIS A 285 -11.90 -1.48 -26.07
N HIS A 286 -12.21 -0.76 -24.98
CA HIS A 286 -13.12 -1.27 -23.96
C HIS A 286 -14.57 -1.37 -24.47
N ALA A 287 -15.03 -0.42 -25.26
CA ALA A 287 -16.32 -0.49 -25.94
C ALA A 287 -16.42 -1.70 -26.88
N GLN A 288 -15.34 -2.04 -27.59
CA GLN A 288 -15.25 -3.24 -28.45
C GLN A 288 -15.26 -4.54 -27.65
N GLN A 289 -14.66 -4.60 -26.47
CA GLN A 289 -14.78 -5.76 -25.59
C GLN A 289 -16.24 -6.04 -25.19
N MET A 290 -17.01 -4.98 -24.96
CA MET A 290 -18.45 -5.09 -24.64
C MET A 290 -19.33 -5.30 -25.87
N HIS A 291 -18.91 -4.80 -27.02
CA HIS A 291 -19.63 -4.88 -28.31
C HIS A 291 -18.61 -5.03 -29.45
N PRO A 292 -18.25 -6.25 -29.87
CA PRO A 292 -17.16 -6.51 -30.83
C PRO A 292 -17.28 -5.82 -32.18
N ARG A 293 -18.50 -5.39 -32.55
CA ARG A 293 -18.76 -4.67 -33.81
C ARG A 293 -18.77 -3.15 -33.63
N PHE A 294 -18.36 -2.64 -32.49
CA PHE A 294 -18.31 -1.20 -32.25
C PHE A 294 -17.22 -0.56 -33.11
N VAL A 295 -17.62 0.32 -34.01
CA VAL A 295 -16.74 1.20 -34.80
C VAL A 295 -17.29 2.60 -34.67
N PRO A 296 -16.54 3.55 -34.06
CA PRO A 296 -17.05 4.88 -33.86
C PRO A 296 -17.22 5.61 -35.19
N ARG A 297 -18.32 6.28 -35.36
CA ARG A 297 -18.57 7.22 -36.48
C ARG A 297 -17.80 8.50 -36.23
N ILE A 298 -17.59 9.33 -37.28
CA ILE A 298 -16.84 10.60 -37.15
C ILE A 298 -17.44 11.50 -36.07
N ALA A 299 -18.74 11.65 -35.97
CA ALA A 299 -19.41 12.43 -34.93
C ALA A 299 -19.19 11.83 -33.51
N GLU A 300 -19.15 10.51 -33.42
CA GLU A 300 -18.90 9.82 -32.15
C GLU A 300 -17.43 9.96 -31.66
N ILE A 301 -16.46 10.14 -32.60
CA ILE A 301 -15.06 10.38 -32.25
C ILE A 301 -14.91 11.68 -31.45
N GLU A 302 -15.55 12.75 -31.87
CA GLU A 302 -15.54 14.01 -31.13
C GLU A 302 -16.23 13.89 -29.77
N SER A 303 -17.34 13.14 -29.69
CA SER A 303 -18.04 12.89 -28.45
C SER A 303 -17.18 12.06 -27.49
N ILE A 304 -16.46 11.02 -27.99
CA ILE A 304 -15.50 10.23 -27.20
C ILE A 304 -14.34 11.11 -26.72
N ALA A 305 -13.81 11.99 -27.59
CA ALA A 305 -12.78 12.94 -27.20
C ALA A 305 -13.21 13.84 -26.04
N LYS A 306 -14.43 14.40 -26.12
CA LYS A 306 -15.02 15.21 -25.03
C LYS A 306 -15.21 14.41 -23.74
N ILE A 307 -15.67 13.16 -23.84
CA ILE A 307 -15.79 12.25 -22.70
C ILE A 307 -14.40 12.05 -22.05
N CYS A 308 -13.37 11.72 -22.84
CA CYS A 308 -12.03 11.50 -22.34
C CYS A 308 -11.42 12.74 -21.66
N GLN A 309 -11.66 13.94 -22.22
CA GLN A 309 -11.24 15.21 -21.61
C GLN A 309 -11.98 15.47 -20.28
N ARG A 310 -13.30 15.26 -20.24
CA ARG A 310 -14.11 15.43 -19.03
C ARG A 310 -13.71 14.46 -17.92
N LEU A 311 -13.17 13.29 -18.31
CA LEU A 311 -12.66 12.27 -17.40
C LEU A 311 -11.14 12.39 -17.14
N ASP A 312 -10.53 13.52 -17.53
CA ASP A 312 -9.10 13.84 -17.31
C ASP A 312 -8.13 12.76 -17.82
N GLY A 313 -8.54 11.90 -18.72
CA GLY A 313 -7.73 10.77 -19.18
C GLY A 313 -7.53 9.68 -18.12
N ILE A 314 -8.31 9.64 -17.04
CA ILE A 314 -8.24 8.63 -15.99
C ILE A 314 -8.73 7.27 -16.52
N PRO A 315 -7.87 6.24 -16.64
CA PRO A 315 -8.24 4.96 -17.27
C PRO A 315 -9.49 4.32 -16.69
N LEU A 316 -9.61 4.21 -15.38
CA LEU A 316 -10.78 3.61 -14.72
C LEU A 316 -12.07 4.34 -15.10
N ALA A 317 -12.04 5.67 -15.14
CA ALA A 317 -13.19 6.48 -15.49
C ALA A 317 -13.60 6.24 -16.95
N ILE A 318 -12.62 6.17 -17.86
CA ILE A 318 -12.82 5.90 -19.29
C ILE A 318 -13.39 4.49 -19.51
N GLU A 319 -12.86 3.46 -18.84
CA GLU A 319 -13.35 2.10 -18.92
C GLU A 319 -14.81 1.99 -18.45
N LEU A 320 -15.14 2.63 -17.32
CA LEU A 320 -16.50 2.67 -16.80
C LEU A 320 -17.47 3.39 -17.76
N ALA A 321 -17.04 4.50 -18.36
CA ALA A 321 -17.81 5.25 -19.35
C ALA A 321 -18.03 4.44 -20.63
N ALA A 322 -16.99 3.82 -21.17
CA ALA A 322 -17.06 2.95 -22.33
C ALA A 322 -17.99 1.75 -22.12
N GLY A 323 -17.96 1.17 -20.91
CA GLY A 323 -18.89 0.11 -20.53
C GLY A 323 -20.37 0.52 -20.56
N ARG A 324 -20.67 1.79 -20.33
CA ARG A 324 -22.03 2.36 -20.42
C ARG A 324 -22.46 2.68 -21.86
N ALA A 325 -21.52 2.89 -22.77
CA ALA A 325 -21.83 3.22 -24.16
C ALA A 325 -22.66 2.15 -24.87
N LYS A 326 -22.56 0.88 -24.46
CA LYS A 326 -23.41 -0.21 -24.98
C LYS A 326 -24.92 0.04 -24.73
N LEU A 327 -25.26 0.61 -23.58
CA LEU A 327 -26.65 0.84 -23.17
C LEU A 327 -27.16 2.21 -23.63
N LEU A 328 -26.35 3.23 -23.54
CA LEU A 328 -26.74 4.64 -23.67
C LEU A 328 -26.32 5.26 -25.01
N GLY A 329 -25.46 4.59 -25.78
CA GLY A 329 -24.73 5.22 -26.88
C GLY A 329 -23.67 6.19 -26.38
N VAL A 330 -22.77 6.65 -27.26
CA VAL A 330 -21.68 7.58 -26.89
C VAL A 330 -22.26 8.95 -26.49
N GLU A 331 -23.22 9.46 -27.22
CA GLU A 331 -23.88 10.74 -26.94
C GLU A 331 -24.65 10.73 -25.61
N GLY A 332 -25.30 9.61 -25.28
CA GLY A 332 -25.96 9.43 -23.97
C GLY A 332 -24.99 9.45 -22.80
N VAL A 333 -23.82 8.82 -22.95
CA VAL A 333 -22.76 8.89 -21.95
C VAL A 333 -22.24 10.31 -21.79
N GLN A 334 -21.99 11.03 -22.89
CA GLN A 334 -21.56 12.42 -22.85
C GLN A 334 -22.59 13.33 -22.15
N SER A 335 -23.90 13.13 -22.42
CA SER A 335 -24.95 13.89 -21.77
C SER A 335 -24.97 13.66 -20.25
N LEU A 336 -24.94 12.40 -19.81
CA LEU A 336 -24.98 12.07 -18.39
C LEU A 336 -23.73 12.55 -17.60
N LEU A 337 -22.59 12.70 -18.26
CA LEU A 337 -21.41 13.32 -17.63
C LEU A 337 -21.62 14.78 -17.24
N ASN A 338 -22.58 15.48 -17.86
CA ASN A 338 -22.94 16.84 -17.46
C ASN A 338 -23.75 16.84 -16.14
N ASP A 339 -24.45 15.73 -15.83
CA ASP A 339 -25.23 15.55 -14.60
C ASP A 339 -24.40 15.01 -13.46
N GLY A 340 -23.18 14.50 -13.73
CA GLY A 340 -22.24 14.04 -12.71
C GLY A 340 -21.54 12.72 -13.01
N LEU A 341 -20.86 12.16 -11.97
CA LEU A 341 -20.07 10.93 -12.08
C LEU A 341 -20.75 9.70 -11.49
N SER A 342 -21.88 9.86 -10.82
CA SER A 342 -22.56 8.79 -10.04
C SER A 342 -22.94 7.57 -10.89
N PHE A 343 -23.22 7.75 -12.19
CA PHE A 343 -23.52 6.65 -13.10
C PHE A 343 -22.29 5.82 -13.53
N LEU A 344 -21.08 6.31 -13.28
CA LEU A 344 -19.81 5.61 -13.55
C LEU A 344 -19.56 4.52 -12.50
N SER A 345 -20.33 3.47 -12.58
CA SER A 345 -20.32 2.30 -11.70
C SER A 345 -20.50 1.02 -12.53
N GLY A 346 -20.32 -0.15 -11.92
CA GLY A 346 -20.55 -1.44 -12.58
C GLY A 346 -19.33 -2.00 -13.32
N GLY A 347 -18.12 -1.73 -12.83
CA GLY A 347 -16.91 -2.39 -13.30
C GLY A 347 -16.94 -3.92 -13.12
N TYR A 348 -15.85 -4.60 -13.46
CA TYR A 348 -15.76 -6.06 -13.41
C TYR A 348 -16.18 -6.62 -12.04
N ARG A 349 -16.98 -7.72 -12.04
CA ARG A 349 -17.47 -8.35 -10.79
C ARG A 349 -16.36 -8.83 -9.85
N THR A 350 -15.21 -9.19 -10.41
CA THR A 350 -14.02 -9.65 -9.69
C THR A 350 -13.14 -8.51 -9.18
N ALA A 351 -13.41 -7.26 -9.61
CA ALA A 351 -12.67 -6.09 -9.18
C ALA A 351 -13.06 -5.65 -7.77
N THR A 352 -12.15 -4.96 -7.08
CA THR A 352 -12.41 -4.36 -5.76
C THR A 352 -13.49 -3.27 -5.85
N ALA A 353 -14.15 -2.91 -4.75
CA ALA A 353 -15.17 -1.87 -4.73
C ALA A 353 -14.67 -0.55 -5.34
N ARG A 354 -13.43 -0.15 -5.03
CA ARG A 354 -12.76 1.06 -5.55
C ARG A 354 -12.48 1.02 -7.06
N GLN A 355 -12.44 -0.16 -7.66
CA GLN A 355 -12.25 -0.33 -9.11
C GLN A 355 -13.60 -0.49 -9.85
N ARG A 356 -14.69 -0.76 -9.13
CA ARG A 356 -16.04 -0.90 -9.70
C ARG A 356 -16.82 0.39 -9.78
N CYS A 357 -16.38 1.43 -9.07
CA CYS A 357 -17.08 2.71 -9.00
C CYS A 357 -16.04 3.83 -8.87
N LEU A 358 -16.19 4.85 -9.70
CA LEU A 358 -15.27 6.01 -9.69
C LEU A 358 -15.40 6.80 -8.39
N GLN A 359 -16.61 7.00 -7.86
CA GLN A 359 -16.83 7.68 -6.58
C GLN A 359 -16.08 6.97 -5.45
N ALA A 360 -16.19 5.63 -5.36
CA ALA A 360 -15.46 4.86 -4.34
C ALA A 360 -13.94 5.01 -4.45
N ALA A 361 -13.41 5.17 -5.67
CA ALA A 361 -11.98 5.46 -5.86
C ALA A 361 -11.60 6.85 -5.34
N PHE A 362 -12.47 7.86 -5.46
CA PHE A 362 -12.23 9.19 -4.89
C PHE A 362 -12.47 9.24 -3.38
N ASP A 363 -13.49 8.53 -2.85
CA ASP A 363 -13.77 8.45 -1.41
C ASP A 363 -12.52 8.02 -0.64
N VAL A 364 -11.83 6.98 -1.08
CA VAL A 364 -10.57 6.55 -0.45
C VAL A 364 -9.52 7.68 -0.40
N SER A 365 -9.38 8.50 -1.47
CA SER A 365 -8.43 9.62 -1.45
C SER A 365 -8.88 10.74 -0.51
N PHE A 366 -10.18 11.00 -0.47
CA PHE A 366 -10.77 12.05 0.34
C PHE A 366 -10.72 11.70 1.83
N ASP A 367 -11.03 10.45 2.19
CA ASP A 367 -11.05 9.98 3.58
C ASP A 367 -9.63 9.93 4.21
N LEU A 368 -8.59 9.80 3.37
CA LEU A 368 -7.20 9.87 3.81
C LEU A 368 -6.70 11.31 4.06
N LEU A 369 -7.45 12.34 3.65
CA LEU A 369 -7.07 13.74 3.88
C LEU A 369 -7.28 14.15 5.33
N SER A 370 -6.42 15.03 5.82
CA SER A 370 -6.66 15.77 7.06
C SER A 370 -7.89 16.69 6.93
N ALA A 371 -8.61 16.95 8.02
CA ALA A 371 -9.79 17.83 7.99
C ALA A 371 -9.51 19.23 7.40
N PRO A 372 -8.34 19.89 7.68
CA PRO A 372 -7.99 21.13 7.01
C PRO A 372 -7.83 20.98 5.49
N ALA A 373 -7.21 19.87 5.04
CA ALA A 373 -7.01 19.61 3.61
C ALA A 373 -8.35 19.31 2.89
N GLN A 374 -9.28 18.59 3.54
CA GLN A 374 -10.65 18.39 3.02
C GLN A 374 -11.36 19.73 2.82
N SER A 375 -11.32 20.60 3.83
CA SER A 375 -11.92 21.94 3.76
C SER A 375 -11.28 22.78 2.65
N LEU A 376 -9.96 22.73 2.52
CA LEU A 376 -9.22 23.42 1.46
C LEU A 376 -9.63 22.91 0.07
N LEU A 377 -9.75 21.60 -0.12
CA LEU A 377 -10.16 21.00 -1.39
C LEU A 377 -11.52 21.54 -1.88
N VAL A 378 -12.48 21.67 -0.96
CA VAL A 378 -13.82 22.26 -1.28
C VAL A 378 -13.66 23.71 -1.75
N GLN A 379 -12.78 24.50 -1.14
CA GLN A 379 -12.55 25.88 -1.59
C GLN A 379 -11.83 25.95 -2.94
N LEU A 380 -10.86 25.07 -3.17
CA LEU A 380 -10.14 25.00 -4.45
C LEU A 380 -11.05 24.69 -5.64
N CYS A 381 -12.15 23.97 -5.43
CA CYS A 381 -13.13 23.69 -6.47
C CYS A 381 -13.80 24.97 -7.02
N ARG A 382 -13.76 26.09 -6.30
CA ARG A 382 -14.30 27.39 -6.70
C ARG A 382 -13.34 28.21 -7.54
N LEU A 383 -12.05 27.85 -7.57
CA LEU A 383 -11.04 28.58 -8.32
C LEU A 383 -11.07 28.18 -9.80
N ASP A 384 -11.00 29.19 -10.67
CA ASP A 384 -10.68 28.95 -12.07
C ASP A 384 -9.23 28.41 -12.16
N ARG A 385 -8.95 27.69 -13.19
CA ARG A 385 -7.66 27.02 -13.33
C ARG A 385 -6.82 27.57 -14.47
N PRO A 386 -5.50 27.34 -14.39
CA PRO A 386 -4.68 26.97 -13.22
C PRO A 386 -4.53 28.12 -12.25
N PHE A 387 -4.14 27.89 -11.01
CA PHE A 387 -3.95 28.91 -9.98
C PHE A 387 -2.55 28.83 -9.35
N SER A 388 -2.02 29.98 -8.90
CA SER A 388 -0.77 30.08 -8.15
C SER A 388 -1.01 29.97 -6.64
N PHE A 389 0.07 29.77 -5.87
CA PHE A 389 -0.02 29.76 -4.40
C PHE A 389 -0.47 31.13 -3.85
N ASP A 390 -0.11 32.23 -4.50
CA ASP A 390 -0.57 33.58 -4.08
C ASP A 390 -2.07 33.76 -4.34
N SER A 391 -2.59 33.25 -5.45
CA SER A 391 -4.03 33.22 -5.70
C SER A 391 -4.78 32.44 -4.62
N LEU A 392 -4.22 31.32 -4.16
CA LEU A 392 -4.75 30.53 -3.07
C LEU A 392 -4.79 31.31 -1.75
N ARG A 393 -3.71 32.01 -1.39
CA ARG A 393 -3.67 32.85 -0.19
C ARG A 393 -4.78 33.92 -0.21
N GLY A 394 -5.05 34.50 -1.36
CA GLY A 394 -6.14 35.47 -1.54
C GLY A 394 -7.53 34.91 -1.20
N VAL A 395 -7.77 33.64 -1.53
CA VAL A 395 -9.06 32.95 -1.25
C VAL A 395 -9.19 32.57 0.21
N VAL A 396 -8.07 32.15 0.84
CA VAL A 396 -8.04 31.63 2.22
C VAL A 396 -7.83 32.73 3.27
N ASN A 397 -7.53 33.99 2.88
CA ASN A 397 -7.31 35.12 3.80
C ASN A 397 -8.46 35.37 4.79
N ASN A 398 -9.66 34.87 4.49
CA ASN A 398 -10.82 34.96 5.38
C ASN A 398 -10.97 33.74 6.34
N MET A 399 -10.10 32.74 6.21
CA MET A 399 -10.06 31.60 7.11
C MET A 399 -8.92 31.84 8.12
N ALA A 400 -9.12 31.49 9.38
CA ALA A 400 -8.10 31.60 10.43
C ALA A 400 -6.96 30.55 10.25
N VAL A 401 -6.48 30.39 8.98
CA VAL A 401 -5.44 29.40 8.61
C VAL A 401 -4.11 30.13 8.51
N THR A 402 -3.11 29.64 9.23
CA THR A 402 -1.73 30.14 9.11
C THR A 402 -1.13 29.72 7.76
N THR A 403 -0.15 30.48 7.27
CA THR A 403 0.58 30.12 6.03
C THR A 403 1.19 28.71 6.13
N GLY A 404 1.68 28.29 7.31
CA GLY A 404 2.20 26.94 7.55
C GLY A 404 1.12 25.86 7.36
N GLY A 405 -0.04 26.03 8.00
CA GLY A 405 -1.15 25.10 7.85
C GLY A 405 -1.71 25.02 6.43
N LEU A 406 -1.62 26.14 5.66
CA LEU A 406 -1.98 26.13 4.24
C LEU A 406 -1.00 25.29 3.40
N ILE A 407 0.31 25.42 3.67
CA ILE A 407 1.35 24.62 3.00
C ILE A 407 1.17 23.13 3.31
N GLU A 408 0.94 22.79 4.59
CA GLU A 408 0.70 21.40 5.00
C GLU A 408 -0.54 20.81 4.33
N SER A 409 -1.64 21.58 4.26
CA SER A 409 -2.86 21.13 3.59
C SER A 409 -2.66 20.97 2.08
N MET A 410 -1.89 21.86 1.44
CA MET A 410 -1.55 21.72 0.02
C MET A 410 -0.63 20.52 -0.23
N ASP A 411 0.37 20.29 0.63
CA ASP A 411 1.23 19.11 0.55
C ASP A 411 0.41 17.82 0.67
N ASP A 412 -0.58 17.80 1.58
CA ASP A 412 -1.50 16.68 1.75
C ASP A 412 -2.32 16.42 0.47
N LEU A 413 -2.85 17.47 -0.17
CA LEU A 413 -3.62 17.37 -1.42
C LEU A 413 -2.77 16.92 -2.61
N VAL A 414 -1.56 17.46 -2.73
CA VAL A 414 -0.63 17.13 -3.81
C VAL A 414 -0.08 15.72 -3.65
N SER A 415 0.35 15.36 -2.44
CA SER A 415 0.89 14.03 -2.15
C SER A 415 -0.15 12.93 -2.45
N LYS A 416 -1.44 13.16 -2.14
CA LYS A 416 -2.54 12.24 -2.44
C LYS A 416 -3.10 12.36 -3.86
N SER A 417 -2.40 13.14 -4.72
CA SER A 417 -2.69 13.29 -6.15
C SER A 417 -4.11 13.79 -6.47
N LEU A 418 -4.70 14.59 -5.57
CA LEU A 418 -5.96 15.29 -5.79
C LEU A 418 -5.77 16.68 -6.42
N VAL A 419 -4.58 17.26 -6.25
CA VAL A 419 -4.14 18.49 -6.89
C VAL A 419 -2.89 18.20 -7.72
N ASN A 420 -2.88 18.68 -8.96
CA ASN A 420 -1.72 18.65 -9.82
C ASN A 420 -0.85 19.88 -9.60
N VAL A 421 0.47 19.69 -9.69
CA VAL A 421 1.46 20.76 -9.69
C VAL A 421 2.21 20.74 -11.02
N CYS A 422 2.30 21.89 -11.66
CA CYS A 422 3.15 22.12 -12.83
C CYS A 422 4.28 23.09 -12.42
N LEU A 423 5.52 22.68 -12.66
CA LEU A 423 6.73 23.42 -12.34
C LEU A 423 7.45 23.93 -13.59
N ASP A 424 6.81 23.88 -14.75
CA ASP A 424 7.42 24.26 -16.04
C ASP A 424 7.60 25.77 -16.23
N GLY A 425 7.14 26.58 -15.28
CA GLY A 425 7.21 28.03 -15.28
C GLY A 425 8.03 28.60 -14.13
N PRO A 426 8.11 29.94 -14.04
CA PRO A 426 8.81 30.62 -12.94
C PRO A 426 8.13 30.43 -11.57
N GLU A 427 6.84 30.09 -11.57
CA GLU A 427 6.05 29.81 -10.37
C GLU A 427 5.36 28.46 -10.48
N ALA A 428 5.16 27.81 -9.33
CA ALA A 428 4.38 26.58 -9.26
C ALA A 428 2.90 26.88 -9.55
N MET A 429 2.34 26.21 -10.55
CA MET A 429 0.93 26.31 -10.89
C MET A 429 0.20 25.06 -10.46
N TYR A 430 -0.97 25.25 -9.87
CA TYR A 430 -1.79 24.17 -9.34
C TYR A 430 -3.09 24.03 -10.14
N SER A 431 -3.57 22.82 -10.29
CA SER A 431 -4.85 22.54 -10.94
C SER A 431 -5.53 21.32 -10.33
N LEU A 432 -6.86 21.33 -10.33
CA LEU A 432 -7.63 20.13 -9.99
C LEU A 432 -8.04 19.41 -11.26
N PHE A 433 -8.14 18.09 -11.17
CA PHE A 433 -8.80 17.29 -12.17
C PHE A 433 -10.32 17.64 -12.22
N GLU A 434 -10.90 17.60 -13.40
CA GLU A 434 -12.33 17.82 -13.57
C GLU A 434 -13.17 16.79 -12.82
N CYS A 435 -12.72 15.53 -12.85
CA CYS A 435 -13.33 14.47 -12.06
C CYS A 435 -13.30 14.78 -10.56
N THR A 436 -12.19 15.36 -10.03
CA THR A 436 -12.09 15.76 -8.63
C THR A 436 -13.09 16.88 -8.32
N ARG A 437 -13.23 17.87 -9.20
CA ARG A 437 -14.21 18.97 -9.05
C ARG A 437 -15.63 18.43 -8.99
N THR A 438 -15.99 17.58 -9.97
CA THR A 438 -17.33 17.00 -10.05
C THR A 438 -17.63 16.12 -8.83
N TYR A 439 -16.67 15.30 -8.39
CA TYR A 439 -16.81 14.49 -7.18
C TYR A 439 -17.09 15.33 -5.93
N VAL A 440 -16.32 16.42 -5.73
CA VAL A 440 -16.50 17.30 -4.56
C VAL A 440 -17.85 18.03 -4.65
N ALA A 441 -18.25 18.48 -5.84
CA ALA A 441 -19.54 19.13 -6.05
C ALA A 441 -20.71 18.19 -5.73
N GLU A 442 -20.66 16.92 -6.15
CA GLU A 442 -21.67 15.90 -5.84
C GLU A 442 -21.69 15.56 -4.33
N LYS A 443 -20.51 15.37 -3.71
CA LYS A 443 -20.40 15.00 -2.29
C LYS A 443 -20.93 16.10 -1.36
N PHE A 444 -20.78 17.36 -1.76
CA PHE A 444 -21.15 18.53 -0.96
C PHE A 444 -22.26 19.37 -1.59
N GLN A 445 -23.29 18.74 -2.14
CA GLN A 445 -24.43 19.30 -2.90
C GLN A 445 -24.98 20.69 -2.49
N CYS A 446 -24.64 21.19 -1.30
CA CYS A 446 -25.12 22.46 -0.76
C CYS A 446 -24.18 23.66 -1.00
N ALA A 447 -23.02 23.50 -1.65
CA ALA A 447 -21.99 24.54 -1.69
C ALA A 447 -21.88 25.29 -3.04
N PHE A 448 -22.55 24.81 -4.09
CA PHE A 448 -22.35 25.32 -5.44
C PHE A 448 -23.68 25.74 -6.08
N ASP A 449 -24.23 26.90 -5.69
CA ASP A 449 -25.24 27.59 -6.51
C ASP A 449 -24.55 28.10 -7.79
N GLU A 450 -24.78 27.44 -8.92
CA GLU A 450 -24.20 27.80 -10.23
C GLU A 450 -24.61 29.21 -10.71
N HIS A 451 -25.48 29.92 -9.99
CA HIS A 451 -26.04 31.20 -10.38
C HIS A 451 -25.65 32.39 -9.50
N ALA A 452 -24.69 32.25 -8.58
CA ALA A 452 -24.19 33.42 -7.85
C ALA A 452 -23.34 34.30 -8.80
N PRO A 453 -23.78 35.53 -9.12
CA PRO A 453 -23.02 36.39 -10.03
C PRO A 453 -21.66 36.70 -9.45
N LYS A 454 -20.61 36.68 -10.29
CA LYS A 454 -19.16 36.90 -9.99
C LYS A 454 -18.83 38.17 -9.14
N ARG A 455 -19.84 38.94 -8.69
CA ARG A 455 -19.73 40.14 -7.85
C ARG A 455 -20.12 39.93 -6.37
N ALA A 456 -20.66 38.75 -6.00
CA ALA A 456 -21.07 38.47 -4.62
C ALA A 456 -20.01 37.80 -3.75
N ALA A 457 -18.87 37.39 -4.32
CA ALA A 457 -17.75 36.74 -3.58
C ALA A 457 -17.13 37.65 -2.50
N GLN A 458 -17.39 38.94 -2.49
CA GLN A 458 -16.90 39.88 -1.49
C GLN A 458 -17.86 40.14 -0.32
N LYS A 459 -19.13 39.70 -0.38
CA LYS A 459 -20.14 39.99 0.67
C LYS A 459 -20.74 38.78 1.40
N SER A 460 -20.47 37.56 0.96
CA SER A 460 -21.11 36.33 1.53
C SER A 460 -20.30 35.63 2.64
N LEU A 461 -19.15 36.17 3.04
CA LEU A 461 -18.22 35.49 3.96
C LEU A 461 -18.57 35.64 5.45
N GLU A 462 -19.59 36.40 5.81
CA GLU A 462 -20.02 36.54 7.21
C GLU A 462 -21.02 35.45 7.67
N GLY A 463 -21.53 34.61 6.77
CA GLY A 463 -22.53 33.57 7.06
C GLY A 463 -21.99 32.16 7.34
N ASP A 464 -20.76 31.87 6.96
CA ASP A 464 -20.26 30.47 6.80
C ASP A 464 -19.53 29.85 8.01
N VAL A 465 -19.44 30.53 9.14
CA VAL A 465 -18.90 29.92 10.39
C VAL A 465 -19.79 28.75 10.86
N ASN A 466 -21.06 28.73 10.44
CA ASN A 466 -22.01 27.65 10.75
C ASN A 466 -21.86 26.42 9.83
N PHE A 467 -21.13 26.52 8.73
CA PHE A 467 -20.93 25.44 7.76
C PHE A 467 -19.84 24.45 8.23
N LEU A 468 -18.78 24.98 8.84
CA LEU A 468 -17.72 24.15 9.46
C LEU A 468 -18.25 23.28 10.61
N GLY A 469 -19.21 23.81 11.38
CA GLY A 469 -19.92 23.06 12.42
C GLY A 469 -20.76 21.90 11.88
N LYS A 470 -21.30 21.99 10.67
CA LYS A 470 -22.04 20.91 10.00
C LYS A 470 -21.14 19.85 9.36
N LEU A 471 -19.95 20.22 8.86
CA LEU A 471 -18.95 19.30 8.33
C LEU A 471 -18.39 18.39 9.46
N LEU A 472 -18.17 18.92 10.64
CA LEU A 472 -17.74 18.16 11.82
C LEU A 472 -18.86 17.27 12.41
N ALA A 473 -20.14 17.63 12.22
CA ALA A 473 -21.27 16.86 12.70
C ALA A 473 -21.70 15.71 11.76
N LEU A 474 -21.19 15.65 10.53
CA LEU A 474 -21.45 14.56 9.58
C LEU A 474 -20.35 13.46 9.59
N SER A 475 -19.29 13.65 10.38
CA SER A 475 -18.18 12.72 10.54
C SER A 475 -18.16 12.00 11.91
N THR A 476 -19.22 12.12 12.69
CA THR A 476 -19.54 11.27 13.84
C THR A 476 -20.80 10.46 13.54
#